data_05e5e2dcee88b2f62df3ac340c6f0e5b
#
_entry.id   05e5e2dcee88b2f62df3ac340c6f0e5b
#
_cell.length_a   1.000
_cell.length_b   1.000
_cell.length_c   1.000
_cell.angle_alpha   90.00
_cell.angle_beta   90.00
_cell.angle_gamma   90.00
#
_symmetry.space_group_name_H-M   'P 1'
#
loop_
_entity.id
_entity.type
_entity.pdbx_description
1 polymer ?
#
loop_
_entity_poly.entity_id
_entity_poly.type
_entity_poly.pdbx_seq_one_letter_code
_entity_poly.pdbx_strand_id
1 'polypeptide(L)'
;FLPEYAQNEAGKKMLATTSVFLYGIPFIYQGQEIGMTNCRRNDISEYDDISTKDQYREALAAGCSREQALEYCYENSRDNARTPMQWSDKKGAGFTAGTPWLALNPN
;
A
#
# COMPACT_ATOMS: atom_id res chain seq x y z
N PHE A 1 -0.50 3.95 -5.37
CA PHE A 1 0.95 4.06 -5.59
C PHE A 1 1.33 5.52 -5.81
N LEU A 2 2.12 6.08 -4.92
CA LEU A 2 2.64 7.43 -5.07
C LEU A 2 4.08 7.34 -5.60
N PRO A 3 4.40 7.95 -6.74
CA PRO A 3 5.77 8.04 -7.22
C PRO A 3 6.66 8.75 -6.20
N GLU A 4 7.97 8.51 -6.26
CA GLU A 4 8.94 9.00 -5.27
C GLU A 4 8.82 10.51 -5.00
N TYR A 5 8.63 11.32 -6.04
CA TYR A 5 8.43 12.77 -5.89
C TYR A 5 7.16 13.17 -5.15
N ALA A 6 6.19 12.26 -5.03
CA ALA A 6 4.93 12.50 -4.36
C ALA A 6 4.88 11.92 -2.93
N GLN A 7 5.95 11.28 -2.46
CA GLN A 7 6.00 10.70 -1.12
C GLN A 7 6.26 11.74 -0.02
N ASN A 8 6.73 12.92 -0.37
CA ASN A 8 6.87 14.04 0.56
C ASN A 8 5.56 14.82 0.71
N GLU A 9 5.44 15.62 1.77
CA GLU A 9 4.24 16.42 2.08
C GLU A 9 3.80 17.34 0.93
N ALA A 10 4.74 17.99 0.25
CA ALA A 10 4.43 18.88 -0.87
C ALA A 10 3.85 18.10 -2.06
N GLY A 11 4.42 16.95 -2.39
CA GLY A 11 3.94 16.08 -3.46
C GLY A 11 2.55 15.50 -3.16
N LYS A 12 2.30 15.06 -1.93
CA LYS A 12 0.97 14.59 -1.50
C LYS A 12 -0.09 15.69 -1.64
N LYS A 13 0.22 16.91 -1.18
CA LYS A 13 -0.67 18.07 -1.31
C LYS A 13 -0.91 18.47 -2.75
N MET A 14 0.13 18.44 -3.59
CA MET A 14 0.00 18.69 -5.03
C MET A 14 -0.94 17.69 -5.70
N LEU A 15 -0.80 16.41 -5.44
CA LEU A 15 -1.66 15.37 -6.02
C LEU A 15 -3.10 15.50 -5.53
N ALA A 16 -3.31 15.75 -4.25
CA ALA A 16 -4.65 15.97 -3.69
C ALA A 16 -5.31 17.18 -4.34
N THR A 17 -4.59 18.30 -4.46
CA THR A 17 -5.08 19.50 -5.13
C THR A 17 -5.43 19.23 -6.59
N THR A 18 -4.55 18.57 -7.33
CA THR A 18 -4.78 18.20 -8.73
C THR A 18 -6.05 17.35 -8.86
N SER A 19 -6.23 16.33 -8.01
CA SER A 19 -7.39 15.44 -8.06
C SER A 19 -8.71 16.18 -7.83
N VAL A 20 -8.73 17.17 -6.94
CA VAL A 20 -9.94 17.95 -6.63
C VAL A 20 -10.26 18.97 -7.75
N PHE A 21 -9.24 19.55 -8.38
CA PHE A 21 -9.43 20.57 -9.42
C PHE A 21 -9.54 20.04 -10.85
N LEU A 22 -9.30 18.74 -11.08
CA LEU A 22 -9.60 18.13 -12.36
C LEU A 22 -11.11 18.07 -12.59
N TYR A 23 -11.50 18.25 -13.86
CA TYR A 23 -12.92 18.13 -14.25
C TYR A 23 -13.42 16.71 -14.00
N GLY A 24 -14.45 16.57 -13.17
CA GLY A 24 -15.06 15.29 -12.83
C GLY A 24 -15.52 15.27 -11.37
N ILE A 25 -15.94 14.09 -10.91
CA ILE A 25 -16.28 13.85 -9.51
C ILE A 25 -15.05 13.25 -8.82
N PRO A 26 -14.42 13.94 -7.87
CA PRO A 26 -13.27 13.38 -7.17
C PRO A 26 -13.70 12.27 -6.23
N PHE A 27 -13.04 11.10 -6.33
CA PHE A 27 -13.15 10.02 -5.36
C PHE A 27 -11.91 10.02 -4.49
N ILE A 28 -12.10 10.05 -3.17
CA ILE A 28 -11.02 9.92 -2.18
C ILE A 28 -11.11 8.51 -1.62
N TYR A 29 -10.06 7.72 -1.85
CA TYR A 29 -9.95 6.39 -1.26
C TYR A 29 -9.45 6.50 0.18
N GLN A 30 -9.96 5.61 1.07
CA GLN A 30 -9.54 5.61 2.48
C GLN A 30 -8.02 5.54 2.62
N GLY A 31 -7.46 6.42 3.43
CA GLY A 31 -6.02 6.54 3.66
C GLY A 31 -5.33 7.59 2.77
N GLN A 32 -5.94 8.02 1.67
CA GLN A 32 -5.37 9.11 0.85
C GLN A 32 -5.34 10.44 1.62
N GLU A 33 -6.36 10.70 2.43
CA GLU A 33 -6.50 11.92 3.23
C GLU A 33 -5.38 12.08 4.28
N ILE A 34 -4.77 10.99 4.73
CA ILE A 34 -3.63 10.98 5.64
C ILE A 34 -2.32 10.57 4.96
N GLY A 35 -2.36 10.34 3.64
CA GLY A 35 -1.18 10.00 2.85
C GLY A 35 -0.60 8.62 3.18
N MET A 36 -1.42 7.61 3.46
CA MET A 36 -0.97 6.24 3.66
C MET A 36 -0.13 5.76 2.49
N THR A 37 0.94 5.03 2.80
CA THR A 37 1.88 4.47 1.82
C THR A 37 1.72 2.95 1.71
N ASN A 38 2.42 2.34 0.76
CA ASN A 38 2.49 0.88 0.65
C ASN A 38 3.11 0.27 1.91
N CYS A 39 2.63 -0.91 2.30
CA CYS A 39 3.15 -1.65 3.44
C CYS A 39 4.20 -2.65 2.98
N ARG A 40 5.46 -2.47 3.40
CA ARG A 40 6.53 -3.41 3.09
C ARG A 40 6.36 -4.69 3.91
N ARG A 41 6.44 -5.83 3.24
CA ARG A 41 6.36 -7.17 3.82
C ARG A 41 7.64 -7.94 3.53
N ASN A 42 8.04 -8.81 4.44
CA ASN A 42 9.30 -9.55 4.36
C ASN A 42 9.15 -10.93 3.71
N ASP A 43 7.92 -11.41 3.62
CA ASP A 43 7.63 -12.74 3.06
C ASP A 43 6.32 -12.73 2.26
N ILE A 44 6.26 -13.58 1.24
CA ILE A 44 5.06 -13.71 0.39
C ILE A 44 3.84 -14.25 1.16
N SER A 45 4.04 -14.97 2.26
CA SER A 45 2.95 -15.45 3.12
C SER A 45 2.20 -14.34 3.84
N GLU A 46 2.81 -13.15 3.97
CA GLU A 46 2.19 -11.98 4.57
C GLU A 46 1.21 -11.24 3.62
N TYR A 47 1.19 -11.63 2.34
CA TYR A 47 0.23 -11.15 1.37
C TYR A 47 -0.99 -12.07 1.34
N ASP A 48 -2.18 -11.50 1.19
CA ASP A 48 -3.44 -12.25 1.06
C ASP A 48 -3.90 -12.36 -0.40
N ASP A 49 -3.62 -11.36 -1.22
CA ASP A 49 -4.02 -11.29 -2.62
C ASP A 49 -3.41 -12.43 -3.46
N ILE A 50 -4.29 -13.25 -4.04
CA ILE A 50 -3.91 -14.40 -4.87
C ILE A 50 -3.08 -13.96 -6.08
N SER A 51 -3.48 -12.87 -6.74
CA SER A 51 -2.76 -12.34 -7.91
C SER A 51 -1.31 -11.95 -7.55
N THR A 52 -1.09 -11.37 -6.37
CA THR A 52 0.25 -11.04 -5.88
C THR A 52 1.09 -12.31 -5.67
N LYS A 53 0.50 -13.37 -5.12
CA LYS A 53 1.17 -14.66 -4.93
C LYS A 53 1.53 -15.34 -6.26
N ASP A 54 0.67 -15.20 -7.28
CA ASP A 54 0.92 -15.72 -8.61
C ASP A 54 2.05 -14.94 -9.30
N GLN A 55 2.00 -13.62 -9.28
CA GLN A 55 3.06 -12.75 -9.82
C GLN A 55 4.42 -13.00 -9.17
N TYR A 56 4.46 -13.25 -7.86
CA TYR A 56 5.69 -13.64 -7.16
C TYR A 56 6.26 -14.94 -7.72
N ARG A 57 5.42 -15.97 -7.91
CA ARG A 57 5.85 -17.26 -8.47
C ARG A 57 6.33 -17.11 -9.91
N GLU A 58 5.65 -16.33 -10.72
CA GLU A 58 6.04 -16.03 -12.11
C GLU A 58 7.39 -15.30 -12.17
N ALA A 59 7.62 -14.32 -11.30
CA ALA A 59 8.88 -13.61 -11.23
C ALA A 59 10.04 -14.57 -10.88
N LEU A 60 9.86 -15.46 -9.90
CA LEU A 60 10.87 -16.48 -9.56
C LEU A 60 11.11 -17.46 -10.72
N ALA A 61 10.06 -17.89 -11.41
CA ALA A 61 10.17 -18.77 -12.58
C ALA A 61 10.89 -18.09 -13.76
N ALA A 62 10.77 -16.76 -13.86
CA ALA A 62 11.51 -15.94 -14.84
C ALA A 62 12.98 -15.67 -14.44
N GLY A 63 13.43 -16.16 -13.27
CA GLY A 63 14.81 -16.05 -12.81
C GLY A 63 15.10 -14.82 -11.94
N CYS A 64 14.09 -14.09 -11.49
CA CYS A 64 14.28 -13.01 -10.51
C CYS A 64 14.72 -13.58 -9.15
N SER A 65 15.50 -12.81 -8.41
CA SER A 65 15.78 -13.16 -7.02
C SER A 65 14.53 -13.00 -6.15
N ARG A 66 14.55 -13.63 -4.97
CA ARG A 66 13.46 -13.49 -3.98
C ARG A 66 13.22 -12.02 -3.61
N GLU A 67 14.29 -11.28 -3.43
CA GLU A 67 14.25 -9.86 -3.07
C GLU A 67 13.60 -9.03 -4.18
N GLN A 68 13.98 -9.28 -5.43
CA GLN A 68 13.39 -8.61 -6.60
C GLN A 68 11.90 -8.93 -6.74
N ALA A 69 11.51 -10.18 -6.55
CA ALA A 69 10.12 -10.61 -6.60
C ALA A 69 9.28 -9.97 -5.47
N LEU A 70 9.84 -9.87 -4.25
CA LEU A 70 9.18 -9.19 -3.13
C LEU A 70 9.08 -7.68 -3.35
N GLU A 71 10.11 -7.04 -3.92
CA GLU A 71 10.07 -5.62 -4.26
C GLU A 71 8.96 -5.34 -5.28
N TYR A 72 8.83 -6.17 -6.30
CA TYR A 72 7.74 -6.08 -7.26
C TYR A 72 6.36 -6.20 -6.57
N CYS A 73 6.21 -7.13 -5.63
CA CYS A 73 4.98 -7.27 -4.83
C CYS A 73 4.73 -6.04 -3.97
N TYR A 74 5.76 -5.47 -3.33
CA TYR A 74 5.64 -4.24 -2.56
C TYR A 74 5.11 -3.07 -3.39
N GLU A 75 5.55 -2.95 -4.62
CA GLU A 75 5.12 -1.86 -5.50
C GLU A 75 3.72 -2.06 -6.07
N ASN A 76 3.33 -3.31 -6.40
CA ASN A 76 2.19 -3.56 -7.27
C ASN A 76 1.02 -4.31 -6.61
N SER A 77 1.19 -4.83 -5.38
CA SER A 77 0.14 -5.61 -4.72
C SER A 77 -1.11 -4.78 -4.44
N ARG A 78 -2.26 -5.37 -4.73
CA ARG A 78 -3.56 -4.82 -4.34
C ARG A 78 -3.77 -4.77 -2.82
N ASP A 79 -3.03 -5.56 -2.06
CA ASP A 79 -3.09 -5.53 -0.59
C ASP A 79 -2.63 -4.19 -0.01
N ASN A 80 -1.85 -3.41 -0.76
CA ASN A 80 -1.48 -2.06 -0.35
C ASN A 80 -2.69 -1.13 -0.13
N ALA A 81 -3.73 -1.31 -0.96
CA ALA A 81 -4.98 -0.56 -0.81
C ALA A 81 -5.99 -1.20 0.17
N ARG A 82 -5.63 -2.34 0.78
CA ARG A 82 -6.49 -3.11 1.68
C ARG A 82 -5.96 -3.20 3.10
N THR A 83 -4.86 -2.53 3.39
CA THR A 83 -4.31 -2.46 4.76
C THR A 83 -5.31 -1.75 5.68
N PRO A 84 -5.37 -2.13 6.97
CA PRO A 84 -6.23 -1.46 7.93
C PRO A 84 -5.96 0.04 7.98
N MET A 85 -7.04 0.83 8.02
CA MET A 85 -6.96 2.28 8.13
C MET A 85 -6.28 2.70 9.44
N GLN A 86 -5.37 3.66 9.36
CA GLN A 86 -4.64 4.20 10.51
C GLN A 86 -5.41 5.37 11.13
N TRP A 87 -6.30 5.07 12.10
CA TRP A 87 -7.11 6.07 12.79
C TRP A 87 -6.36 6.80 13.92
N SER A 88 -5.32 6.18 14.46
CA SER A 88 -4.51 6.74 15.54
C SER A 88 -3.16 6.05 15.64
N ASP A 89 -2.26 6.61 16.43
CA ASP A 89 -0.95 6.06 16.81
C ASP A 89 -1.01 4.97 17.88
N LYS A 90 -2.21 4.61 18.36
CA LYS A 90 -2.41 3.59 19.40
C LYS A 90 -2.22 2.19 18.84
N LYS A 91 -2.06 1.21 19.75
CA LYS A 91 -2.01 -0.21 19.39
C LYS A 91 -3.20 -0.58 18.49
N GLY A 92 -2.93 -1.30 17.40
CA GLY A 92 -3.95 -1.65 16.42
C GLY A 92 -4.36 -0.48 15.53
N ALA A 93 -3.58 0.62 15.52
CA ALA A 93 -3.84 1.85 14.76
C ALA A 93 -5.26 2.42 14.98
N GLY A 94 -5.89 2.12 16.11
CA GLY A 94 -7.29 2.45 16.37
C GLY A 94 -8.30 1.69 15.49
N PHE A 95 -7.83 0.80 14.63
CA PHE A 95 -8.65 0.01 13.72
C PHE A 95 -9.25 -1.22 14.41
N THR A 96 -8.44 -1.94 15.20
CA THR A 96 -8.87 -3.14 15.88
C THR A 96 -8.16 -3.35 17.21
N ALA A 97 -8.83 -4.01 18.15
CA ALA A 97 -8.23 -4.54 19.39
C ALA A 97 -7.71 -5.98 19.21
N GLY A 98 -8.10 -6.67 18.13
CA GLY A 98 -7.69 -8.02 17.79
C GLY A 98 -6.54 -8.08 16.80
N THR A 99 -6.35 -9.25 16.17
CA THR A 99 -5.37 -9.43 15.08
C THR A 99 -6.01 -9.02 13.77
N PRO A 100 -5.47 -8.04 13.05
CA PRO A 100 -5.98 -7.68 11.74
C PRO A 100 -5.65 -8.77 10.71
N TRP A 101 -6.46 -8.87 9.66
CA TRP A 101 -6.28 -9.84 8.56
C TRP A 101 -5.05 -9.57 7.70
N LEU A 102 -4.64 -8.32 7.56
CA LEU A 102 -3.36 -7.90 7.01
C LEU A 102 -2.61 -7.11 8.09
N ALA A 103 -1.29 -7.22 8.08
CA ALA A 103 -0.44 -6.45 8.98
C ALA A 103 -0.68 -4.93 8.80
N LEU A 104 -0.70 -4.22 9.92
CA LEU A 104 -0.74 -2.77 9.94
C LEU A 104 0.50 -2.20 9.26
N ASN A 105 0.34 -1.09 8.55
CA ASN A 105 1.47 -0.34 8.05
C ASN A 105 2.20 0.29 9.26
N PRO A 106 3.50 0.08 9.44
CA PRO A 106 4.25 0.62 10.59
C PRO A 106 4.50 2.13 10.50
N ASN A 107 4.23 2.77 9.36
CA ASN A 107 4.48 4.21 9.10
C ASN A 107 3.23 5.06 9.32
#